data_c241baea91fafea491439aeed8f469c4
#
_entry.id   c241baea91fafea491439aeed8f469c4
#
_cell.length_a   1.000
_cell.length_b   1.000
_cell.length_c   1.000
_cell.angle_alpha   90.00
_cell.angle_beta   90.00
_cell.angle_gamma   90.00
#
_symmetry.space_group_name_H-M   'P 1'
#
loop_
_entity.id
_entity.type
_entity.pdbx_description
1 polymer ?
#
loop_
_entity_poly.entity_id
_entity_poly.type
_entity_poly.pdbx_seq_one_letter_code
_entity_poly.pdbx_strand_id
1 'polypeptide(L)'
;QSNIVISAGPAGTGKTFLTRLLLAGILQSGKAANLVFDMHSEYGWQGYSETENHQVKGLKQLFPSKVAIFSLDEEHSKRRGLTPDYVVRIGYKEVEPEDVEILRESLNLSPQAADAAHSLYRHYGKNWLLEFLNISGTESFNSLAGQINVNQGALSTLHRRLSEFRRFEFMDTTSVHDSVNQILRYLDRGVNVVLEFGKYGRDTDAYILVANLLTRRIYDRYAEYKERA
;
A
#
# COMPACT_ATOMS: atom_id res chain seq x y z
N GLN A 1 -23.71 9.29 5.36
CA GLN A 1 -23.39 8.48 6.56
C GLN A 1 -22.36 7.44 6.15
N SER A 2 -21.23 7.39 6.88
CA SER A 2 -20.23 6.33 6.72
C SER A 2 -20.60 5.17 7.62
N ASN A 3 -20.71 3.95 7.06
CA ASN A 3 -20.96 2.75 7.81
C ASN A 3 -19.67 1.94 7.89
N ILE A 4 -19.32 1.49 9.09
CA ILE A 4 -18.20 0.57 9.33
C ILE A 4 -18.77 -0.81 9.56
N VAL A 5 -18.30 -1.80 8.79
CA VAL A 5 -18.61 -3.21 8.97
C VAL A 5 -17.34 -3.93 9.42
N ILE A 6 -17.39 -4.57 10.58
CA ILE A 6 -16.27 -5.34 11.12
C ILE A 6 -16.67 -6.83 11.12
N SER A 7 -15.84 -7.66 10.45
CA SER A 7 -15.96 -9.10 10.49
C SER A 7 -14.74 -9.69 11.20
N ALA A 8 -14.94 -10.24 12.39
CA ALA A 8 -13.88 -10.80 13.22
C ALA A 8 -14.21 -12.24 13.61
N GLY A 9 -13.17 -13.05 13.89
CA GLY A 9 -13.32 -14.44 14.33
C GLY A 9 -12.07 -15.27 14.01
N PRO A 10 -11.96 -16.48 14.54
CA PRO A 10 -10.89 -17.41 14.21
C PRO A 10 -10.79 -17.75 12.71
N ALA A 11 -9.69 -18.36 12.28
CA ALA A 11 -9.58 -18.88 10.92
C ALA A 11 -10.68 -19.93 10.66
N GLY A 12 -11.16 -20.03 9.42
CA GLY A 12 -12.19 -21.02 9.03
C GLY A 12 -13.63 -20.65 9.39
N THR A 13 -13.91 -19.49 10.01
CA THR A 13 -15.27 -19.09 10.42
C THR A 13 -16.09 -18.39 9.32
N GLY A 14 -15.63 -18.42 8.08
CA GLY A 14 -16.38 -17.86 6.94
C GLY A 14 -16.25 -16.35 6.75
N LYS A 15 -15.31 -15.66 7.42
CA LYS A 15 -15.11 -14.21 7.26
C LYS A 15 -14.89 -13.78 5.80
N THR A 16 -14.00 -14.43 5.10
CA THR A 16 -13.70 -14.16 3.69
C THR A 16 -14.94 -14.37 2.81
N PHE A 17 -15.74 -15.41 3.10
CA PHE A 17 -16.98 -15.67 2.37
C PHE A 17 -18.02 -14.56 2.59
N LEU A 18 -18.23 -14.13 3.84
CA LEU A 18 -19.14 -13.04 4.17
C LEU A 18 -18.70 -11.73 3.50
N THR A 19 -17.41 -11.42 3.54
CA THR A 19 -16.86 -10.23 2.89
C THR A 19 -17.05 -10.28 1.37
N ARG A 20 -16.84 -11.45 0.75
CA ARG A 20 -17.12 -11.64 -0.69
C ARG A 20 -18.58 -11.42 -1.04
N LEU A 21 -19.52 -11.94 -0.23
CA LEU A 21 -20.96 -11.72 -0.44
C LEU A 21 -21.32 -10.24 -0.35
N LEU A 22 -20.79 -9.55 0.67
CA LEU A 22 -20.99 -8.10 0.82
C LEU A 22 -20.48 -7.34 -0.39
N LEU A 23 -19.24 -7.60 -0.80
CA LEU A 23 -18.64 -6.98 -1.99
C LEU A 23 -19.46 -7.28 -3.25
N ALA A 24 -19.86 -8.53 -3.47
CA ALA A 24 -20.69 -8.91 -4.61
C ALA A 24 -22.03 -8.16 -4.63
N GLY A 25 -22.67 -7.99 -3.47
CA GLY A 25 -23.88 -7.20 -3.32
C GLY A 25 -23.68 -5.72 -3.67
N ILE A 26 -22.58 -5.12 -3.21
CA ILE A 26 -22.23 -3.73 -3.53
C ILE A 26 -21.96 -3.59 -5.05
N LEU A 27 -21.17 -4.50 -5.64
CA LEU A 27 -20.87 -4.51 -7.07
C LEU A 27 -22.16 -4.66 -7.92
N GLN A 28 -23.06 -5.53 -7.49
CA GLN A 28 -24.34 -5.74 -8.18
C GLN A 28 -25.21 -4.48 -8.12
N SER A 29 -25.25 -3.83 -6.96
CA SER A 29 -26.05 -2.61 -6.77
C SER A 29 -25.55 -1.41 -7.61
N GLY A 30 -24.25 -1.37 -7.90
CA GLY A 30 -23.62 -0.26 -8.64
C GLY A 30 -23.66 1.08 -7.93
N LYS A 31 -23.98 1.12 -6.62
CA LYS A 31 -24.15 2.37 -5.85
C LYS A 31 -22.83 2.90 -5.28
N ALA A 32 -21.78 2.10 -5.24
CA ALA A 32 -20.47 2.47 -4.74
C ALA A 32 -19.37 1.69 -5.47
N ALA A 33 -18.19 2.28 -5.56
CA ALA A 33 -16.95 1.62 -5.94
C ALA A 33 -16.11 1.33 -4.70
N ASN A 34 -15.38 0.20 -4.73
CA ASN A 34 -14.58 -0.27 -3.62
C ASN A 34 -13.10 -0.33 -3.99
N LEU A 35 -12.23 0.01 -3.05
CA LEU A 35 -10.83 -0.36 -3.05
C LEU A 35 -10.63 -1.47 -2.02
N VAL A 36 -10.16 -2.63 -2.48
CA VAL A 36 -9.92 -3.81 -1.65
C VAL A 36 -8.43 -4.09 -1.60
N PHE A 37 -7.85 -4.08 -0.40
CA PHE A 37 -6.47 -4.51 -0.17
C PHE A 37 -6.45 -6.01 0.06
N ASP A 38 -6.06 -6.76 -0.97
CA ASP A 38 -6.12 -8.23 -1.01
C ASP A 38 -4.75 -8.84 -0.74
N MET A 39 -4.40 -8.97 0.55
CA MET A 39 -3.10 -9.50 0.96
C MET A 39 -2.86 -10.94 0.50
N HIS A 40 -3.91 -11.76 0.46
CA HIS A 40 -3.79 -13.20 0.22
C HIS A 40 -4.28 -13.64 -1.15
N SER A 41 -4.60 -12.68 -2.03
CA SER A 41 -5.15 -12.94 -3.37
C SER A 41 -6.40 -13.82 -3.33
N GLU A 42 -7.30 -13.50 -2.38
CA GLU A 42 -8.53 -14.26 -2.15
C GLU A 42 -9.75 -13.65 -2.85
N TYR A 43 -9.74 -12.36 -3.18
CA TYR A 43 -10.91 -11.63 -3.67
C TYR A 43 -10.93 -11.44 -5.18
N GLY A 44 -9.76 -11.12 -5.77
CA GLY A 44 -9.66 -10.70 -7.16
C GLY A 44 -9.98 -11.82 -8.14
N TRP A 45 -9.18 -12.84 -8.09
CA TRP A 45 -9.29 -14.02 -8.96
C TRP A 45 -9.86 -15.23 -8.23
N GLN A 46 -9.83 -16.35 -8.92
CA GLN A 46 -10.26 -17.63 -8.41
C GLN A 46 -9.54 -18.00 -7.12
N GLY A 47 -10.30 -18.29 -6.08
CA GLY A 47 -9.82 -18.82 -4.81
C GLY A 47 -10.18 -20.28 -4.64
N TYR A 48 -9.75 -20.87 -3.52
CA TYR A 48 -10.06 -22.24 -3.15
C TYR A 48 -10.93 -22.24 -1.89
N SER A 49 -11.99 -23.02 -1.89
CA SER A 49 -12.84 -23.20 -0.70
C SER A 49 -12.24 -24.30 0.17
N GLU A 50 -11.83 -23.94 1.41
CA GLU A 50 -11.29 -24.91 2.36
C GLU A 50 -12.31 -25.95 2.81
N THR A 51 -13.62 -25.59 2.81
CA THR A 51 -14.69 -26.44 3.32
C THR A 51 -15.25 -27.40 2.27
N GLU A 52 -15.25 -27.01 1.00
CA GLU A 52 -15.94 -27.77 -0.06
C GLU A 52 -14.99 -28.33 -1.12
N ASN A 53 -13.69 -28.16 -0.93
CA ASN A 53 -12.64 -28.67 -1.81
C ASN A 53 -12.82 -28.32 -3.29
N HIS A 54 -13.46 -27.18 -3.59
CA HIS A 54 -13.67 -26.71 -4.95
C HIS A 54 -13.19 -25.25 -5.16
N GLN A 55 -13.02 -24.90 -6.42
CA GLN A 55 -12.60 -23.57 -6.82
C GLN A 55 -13.78 -22.60 -6.78
N VAL A 56 -13.59 -21.45 -6.14
CA VAL A 56 -14.57 -20.36 -6.06
C VAL A 56 -14.15 -19.23 -6.98
N LYS A 57 -15.05 -18.76 -7.83
CA LYS A 57 -14.79 -17.62 -8.72
C LYS A 57 -14.50 -16.36 -7.91
N GLY A 58 -13.48 -15.62 -8.32
CA GLY A 58 -13.19 -14.29 -7.78
C GLY A 58 -14.10 -13.21 -8.34
N LEU A 59 -14.01 -12.03 -7.75
CA LEU A 59 -14.84 -10.88 -8.12
C LEU A 59 -14.64 -10.46 -9.59
N LYS A 60 -13.40 -10.55 -10.11
CA LYS A 60 -13.11 -10.24 -11.53
C LYS A 60 -13.80 -11.22 -12.48
N GLN A 61 -13.90 -12.49 -12.10
CA GLN A 61 -14.57 -13.50 -12.94
C GLN A 61 -16.10 -13.39 -12.88
N LEU A 62 -16.65 -12.94 -11.75
CA LEU A 62 -18.10 -12.72 -11.59
C LEU A 62 -18.54 -11.40 -12.24
N PHE A 63 -17.71 -10.38 -12.18
CA PHE A 63 -18.02 -9.03 -12.65
C PHE A 63 -16.88 -8.44 -13.50
N PRO A 64 -16.59 -9.02 -14.69
CA PRO A 64 -15.38 -8.69 -15.47
C PRO A 64 -15.26 -7.21 -15.86
N SER A 65 -16.37 -6.54 -16.12
CA SER A 65 -16.40 -5.11 -16.47
C SER A 65 -16.45 -4.15 -15.28
N LYS A 66 -16.75 -4.65 -14.07
CA LYS A 66 -16.91 -3.85 -12.86
C LYS A 66 -15.74 -3.96 -11.89
N VAL A 67 -14.77 -4.83 -12.14
CA VAL A 67 -13.62 -5.07 -11.28
C VAL A 67 -12.33 -4.96 -12.07
N ALA A 68 -11.37 -4.21 -11.55
CA ALA A 68 -10.00 -4.16 -12.04
C ALA A 68 -9.05 -4.74 -11.00
N ILE A 69 -8.08 -5.52 -11.47
CA ILE A 69 -7.03 -6.09 -10.64
C ILE A 69 -5.77 -5.25 -10.79
N PHE A 70 -5.32 -4.71 -9.67
CA PHE A 70 -4.07 -4.03 -9.52
C PHE A 70 -3.11 -4.96 -8.78
N SER A 71 -1.83 -4.97 -9.13
CA SER A 71 -0.85 -5.85 -8.50
C SER A 71 0.42 -5.10 -8.12
N LEU A 72 0.96 -5.40 -6.95
CA LEU A 72 2.31 -4.99 -6.55
C LEU A 72 3.39 -5.92 -7.13
N ASP A 73 3.00 -7.12 -7.59
CA ASP A 73 3.90 -8.16 -8.07
C ASP A 73 3.37 -8.80 -9.36
N GLU A 74 3.77 -8.22 -10.48
CA GLU A 74 3.37 -8.70 -11.80
C GLU A 74 3.83 -10.14 -12.06
N GLU A 75 5.03 -10.49 -11.61
CA GLU A 75 5.60 -11.83 -11.82
C GLU A 75 4.82 -12.92 -11.06
N HIS A 76 4.33 -12.59 -9.86
CA HIS A 76 3.44 -13.50 -9.13
C HIS A 76 2.13 -13.72 -9.88
N SER A 77 1.54 -12.67 -10.42
CA SER A 77 0.32 -12.76 -11.23
C SER A 77 0.56 -13.61 -12.48
N LYS A 78 1.65 -13.38 -13.22
CA LYS A 78 2.02 -14.14 -14.41
C LYS A 78 2.22 -15.64 -14.14
N ARG A 79 2.87 -15.98 -13.02
CA ARG A 79 3.06 -17.39 -12.60
C ARG A 79 1.74 -18.11 -12.33
N ARG A 80 0.71 -17.37 -11.95
CA ARG A 80 -0.68 -17.88 -11.79
C ARG A 80 -1.46 -17.90 -13.11
N GLY A 81 -0.84 -17.54 -14.23
CA GLY A 81 -1.51 -17.43 -15.53
C GLY A 81 -2.45 -16.23 -15.64
N LEU A 82 -2.22 -15.19 -14.83
CA LEU A 82 -3.09 -14.02 -14.73
C LEU A 82 -2.35 -12.77 -15.21
N THR A 83 -3.10 -11.83 -15.81
CA THR A 83 -2.58 -10.52 -16.19
C THR A 83 -3.34 -9.47 -15.39
N PRO A 84 -2.67 -8.68 -14.52
CA PRO A 84 -3.31 -7.58 -13.83
C PRO A 84 -3.69 -6.46 -14.82
N ASP A 85 -4.77 -5.73 -14.51
CA ASP A 85 -5.17 -4.56 -15.30
C ASP A 85 -4.17 -3.40 -15.13
N TYR A 86 -3.47 -3.36 -14.00
CA TYR A 86 -2.42 -2.36 -13.72
C TYR A 86 -1.38 -2.89 -12.71
N VAL A 87 -0.11 -2.56 -12.97
CA VAL A 87 1.00 -2.85 -12.04
C VAL A 87 1.31 -1.60 -11.24
N VAL A 88 1.14 -1.70 -9.92
CA VAL A 88 1.36 -0.57 -9.00
C VAL A 88 2.85 -0.37 -8.77
N ARG A 89 3.28 0.88 -8.89
CA ARG A 89 4.60 1.36 -8.48
C ARG A 89 4.43 2.57 -7.57
N ILE A 90 5.25 2.65 -6.54
CA ILE A 90 5.24 3.73 -5.55
C ILE A 90 6.61 4.40 -5.59
N GLY A 91 6.64 5.70 -5.84
CA GLY A 91 7.87 6.47 -5.83
C GLY A 91 8.39 6.69 -4.40
N TYR A 92 9.70 6.60 -4.19
CA TYR A 92 10.31 6.96 -2.90
C TYR A 92 9.93 8.36 -2.43
N LYS A 93 9.70 9.29 -3.35
CA LYS A 93 9.26 10.66 -3.05
C LYS A 93 7.80 10.76 -2.58
N GLU A 94 7.03 9.68 -2.70
CA GLU A 94 5.65 9.62 -2.22
C GLU A 94 5.57 9.26 -0.73
N VAL A 95 6.67 8.74 -0.17
CA VAL A 95 6.77 8.41 1.26
C VAL A 95 6.99 9.69 2.04
N GLU A 96 6.11 9.98 2.97
CA GLU A 96 6.18 11.13 3.87
C GLU A 96 6.64 10.71 5.27
N PRO A 97 7.13 11.63 6.11
CA PRO A 97 7.53 11.31 7.48
C PRO A 97 6.43 10.63 8.30
N GLU A 98 5.17 10.97 8.06
CA GLU A 98 4.00 10.41 8.71
C GLU A 98 3.84 8.91 8.42
N ASP A 99 4.26 8.44 7.23
CA ASP A 99 4.29 7.03 6.90
C ASP A 99 5.29 6.28 7.78
N VAL A 100 6.44 6.91 8.08
CA VAL A 100 7.45 6.35 8.98
C VAL A 100 6.94 6.27 10.42
N GLU A 101 6.18 7.27 10.88
CA GLU A 101 5.57 7.24 12.20
C GLU A 101 4.59 6.08 12.36
N ILE A 102 3.75 5.82 11.35
CA ILE A 102 2.80 4.70 11.35
C ILE A 102 3.55 3.36 11.35
N LEU A 103 4.65 3.28 10.60
CA LEU A 103 5.52 2.10 10.55
C LEU A 103 6.44 1.96 11.77
N ARG A 104 6.46 2.90 12.70
CA ARG A 104 7.42 2.96 13.80
C ARG A 104 7.53 1.67 14.58
N GLU A 105 6.41 1.07 14.95
CA GLU A 105 6.40 -0.17 15.73
C GLU A 105 6.88 -1.37 14.92
N SER A 106 6.40 -1.53 13.69
CA SER A 106 6.81 -2.65 12.82
C SER A 106 8.29 -2.56 12.43
N LEU A 107 8.80 -1.36 12.20
CA LEU A 107 10.22 -1.10 11.93
C LEU A 107 11.08 -1.08 13.20
N ASN A 108 10.48 -1.25 14.38
CA ASN A 108 11.17 -1.20 15.67
C ASN A 108 12.05 0.06 15.81
N LEU A 109 11.46 1.22 15.58
CA LEU A 109 12.07 2.52 15.71
C LEU A 109 11.74 3.16 17.07
N SER A 110 12.72 3.82 17.69
CA SER A 110 12.45 4.71 18.81
C SER A 110 11.70 5.97 18.32
N PRO A 111 10.97 6.69 19.20
CA PRO A 111 10.36 7.96 18.82
C PRO A 111 11.34 8.93 18.18
N GLN A 112 12.54 9.07 18.76
CA GLN A 112 13.59 9.96 18.24
C GLN A 112 14.06 9.57 16.83
N ALA A 113 14.12 8.26 16.54
CA ALA A 113 14.50 7.78 15.21
C ALA A 113 13.38 8.03 14.18
N ALA A 114 12.12 7.88 14.55
CA ALA A 114 10.99 8.22 13.68
C ALA A 114 10.91 9.74 13.42
N ASP A 115 11.07 10.57 14.47
CA ASP A 115 11.09 12.04 14.37
C ASP A 115 12.18 12.55 13.44
N ALA A 116 13.31 11.83 13.31
CA ALA A 116 14.37 12.18 12.39
C ALA A 116 13.91 12.26 10.93
N ALA A 117 12.86 11.53 10.53
CA ALA A 117 12.28 11.61 9.20
C ALA A 117 11.74 13.01 8.88
N HIS A 118 11.10 13.69 9.85
CA HIS A 118 10.65 15.08 9.67
C HIS A 118 11.80 16.06 9.48
N SER A 119 12.93 15.85 10.20
CA SER A 119 14.12 16.69 10.03
C SER A 119 14.77 16.46 8.66
N LEU A 120 14.81 15.23 8.18
CA LEU A 120 15.28 14.90 6.83
C LEU A 120 14.37 15.51 5.76
N TYR A 121 13.05 15.43 5.93
CA TYR A 121 12.10 16.02 5.01
C TYR A 121 12.23 17.54 4.93
N ARG A 122 12.43 18.22 6.06
CA ARG A 122 12.72 19.68 6.07
C ARG A 122 14.01 20.02 5.34
N HIS A 123 15.02 19.15 5.39
CA HIS A 123 16.32 19.36 4.77
C HIS A 123 16.33 19.07 3.26
N TYR A 124 15.74 17.94 2.84
CA TYR A 124 15.79 17.44 1.45
C TYR A 124 14.48 17.61 0.68
N GLY A 125 13.40 18.04 1.32
CA GLY A 125 12.07 18.11 0.71
C GLY A 125 11.54 16.73 0.30
N LYS A 126 10.78 16.68 -0.77
CA LYS A 126 10.14 15.44 -1.26
C LYS A 126 11.11 14.32 -1.64
N ASN A 127 12.37 14.64 -1.91
CA ASN A 127 13.38 13.62 -2.24
C ASN A 127 14.08 13.03 -1.01
N TRP A 128 13.65 13.40 0.18
CA TRP A 128 14.33 13.09 1.45
C TRP A 128 14.69 11.62 1.61
N LEU A 129 13.78 10.71 1.29
CA LEU A 129 14.02 9.28 1.48
C LEU A 129 15.08 8.75 0.53
N LEU A 130 15.03 9.13 -0.74
CA LEU A 130 16.01 8.70 -1.74
C LEU A 130 17.40 9.26 -1.43
N GLU A 131 17.48 10.57 -1.11
CA GLU A 131 18.73 11.23 -0.71
C GLU A 131 19.31 10.58 0.54
N PHE A 132 18.47 10.35 1.54
CA PHE A 132 18.88 9.72 2.79
C PHE A 132 19.39 8.29 2.59
N LEU A 133 18.70 7.48 1.79
CA LEU A 133 19.10 6.10 1.50
C LEU A 133 20.44 6.02 0.72
N ASN A 134 20.80 7.06 -0.02
CA ASN A 134 22.05 7.10 -0.79
C ASN A 134 23.25 7.57 0.05
N ILE A 135 23.04 8.00 1.30
CA ILE A 135 24.14 8.37 2.18
C ILE A 135 24.93 7.13 2.59
N SER A 136 26.25 7.23 2.51
CA SER A 136 27.16 6.17 2.92
C SER A 136 28.38 6.77 3.66
N GLY A 137 28.96 5.96 4.57
CA GLY A 137 30.12 6.35 5.34
C GLY A 137 29.82 7.16 6.60
N THR A 138 30.59 6.90 7.66
CA THR A 138 30.39 7.46 9.00
C THR A 138 30.51 8.99 9.01
N GLU A 139 31.44 9.54 8.25
CA GLU A 139 31.65 11.00 8.18
C GLU A 139 30.44 11.73 7.59
N SER A 140 29.83 11.17 6.54
CA SER A 140 28.62 11.74 5.92
C SER A 140 27.44 11.72 6.89
N PHE A 141 27.27 10.62 7.66
CA PHE A 141 26.24 10.56 8.71
C PHE A 141 26.48 11.55 9.83
N ASN A 142 27.72 11.73 10.28
CA ASN A 142 28.08 12.71 11.32
C ASN A 142 27.79 14.15 10.85
N SER A 143 28.19 14.45 9.63
CA SER A 143 27.95 15.75 9.02
C SER A 143 26.45 16.06 8.92
N LEU A 144 25.66 15.11 8.38
CA LEU A 144 24.22 15.27 8.26
C LEU A 144 23.55 15.41 9.63
N ALA A 145 23.91 14.56 10.60
CA ALA A 145 23.35 14.60 11.96
C ALA A 145 23.54 15.97 12.61
N GLY A 146 24.72 16.58 12.42
CA GLY A 146 25.01 17.95 12.86
C GLY A 146 24.17 19.01 12.12
N GLN A 147 24.03 18.89 10.81
CA GLN A 147 23.28 19.86 9.98
C GLN A 147 21.78 19.87 10.33
N ILE A 148 21.18 18.72 10.59
CA ILE A 148 19.74 18.62 10.89
C ILE A 148 19.44 18.57 12.39
N ASN A 149 20.46 18.68 13.24
CA ASN A 149 20.37 18.60 14.70
C ASN A 149 19.66 17.34 15.22
N VAL A 150 20.07 16.18 14.74
CA VAL A 150 19.53 14.87 15.11
C VAL A 150 20.64 14.00 15.71
N ASN A 151 20.29 13.14 16.69
CA ASN A 151 21.21 12.18 17.24
C ASN A 151 21.69 11.19 16.17
N GLN A 152 23.01 11.01 16.04
CA GLN A 152 23.61 10.13 15.04
C GLN A 152 23.13 8.68 15.15
N GLY A 153 22.98 8.14 16.37
CA GLY A 153 22.50 6.79 16.59
C GLY A 153 21.06 6.60 16.14
N ALA A 154 20.20 7.60 16.38
CA ALA A 154 18.82 7.60 15.89
C ALA A 154 18.79 7.65 14.35
N LEU A 155 19.61 8.52 13.75
CA LEU A 155 19.71 8.63 12.30
C LEU A 155 20.21 7.34 11.64
N SER A 156 21.26 6.72 12.19
CA SER A 156 21.80 5.45 11.69
C SER A 156 20.79 4.30 11.82
N THR A 157 20.01 4.29 12.91
CA THR A 157 18.95 3.28 13.10
C THR A 157 17.85 3.47 12.07
N LEU A 158 17.40 4.70 11.85
CA LEU A 158 16.40 5.03 10.82
C LEU A 158 16.89 4.60 9.44
N HIS A 159 18.12 4.96 9.05
CA HIS A 159 18.68 4.59 7.76
C HIS A 159 18.69 3.08 7.54
N ARG A 160 19.17 2.32 8.53
CA ARG A 160 19.21 0.86 8.44
C ARG A 160 17.81 0.28 8.22
N ARG A 161 16.79 0.79 8.94
CA ARG A 161 15.42 0.30 8.83
C ARG A 161 14.75 0.69 7.51
N LEU A 162 14.91 1.93 7.08
CA LEU A 162 14.34 2.38 5.80
C LEU A 162 15.08 1.77 4.59
N SER A 163 16.36 1.38 4.75
CA SER A 163 17.08 0.65 3.70
C SER A 163 16.43 -0.69 3.35
N GLU A 164 15.65 -1.27 4.26
CA GLU A 164 14.88 -2.47 4.01
C GLU A 164 13.80 -2.27 2.93
N PHE A 165 13.35 -1.04 2.68
CA PHE A 165 12.40 -0.74 1.59
C PHE A 165 12.95 -1.03 0.19
N ARG A 166 14.29 -1.10 0.05
CA ARG A 166 14.92 -1.48 -1.22
C ARG A 166 14.59 -2.91 -1.67
N ARG A 167 14.11 -3.76 -0.75
CA ARG A 167 13.63 -5.12 -1.09
C ARG A 167 12.28 -5.12 -1.79
N PHE A 168 11.55 -4.01 -1.73
CA PHE A 168 10.24 -3.87 -2.35
C PHE A 168 10.40 -3.45 -3.82
N GLU A 169 10.23 -4.40 -4.75
CA GLU A 169 10.34 -4.15 -6.18
C GLU A 169 9.24 -3.21 -6.72
N PHE A 170 8.17 -3.00 -5.95
CA PHE A 170 7.15 -2.01 -6.27
C PHE A 170 7.58 -0.57 -5.91
N MET A 171 8.67 -0.40 -5.14
CA MET A 171 9.25 0.92 -4.89
C MET A 171 10.09 1.37 -6.09
N ASP A 172 9.88 2.60 -6.56
CA ASP A 172 10.54 3.15 -7.73
C ASP A 172 11.28 4.46 -7.40
N THR A 173 12.46 4.61 -7.98
CA THR A 173 13.23 5.88 -7.92
C THR A 173 12.74 6.89 -8.93
N THR A 174 12.07 6.43 -10.00
CA THR A 174 11.51 7.28 -11.05
C THR A 174 10.03 7.55 -10.75
N SER A 175 9.64 8.79 -10.79
CA SER A 175 8.26 9.20 -10.47
C SER A 175 7.30 9.12 -11.67
N VAL A 176 7.54 8.21 -12.59
CA VAL A 176 6.76 8.10 -13.83
C VAL A 176 5.39 7.45 -13.61
N HIS A 177 5.26 6.68 -12.54
CA HIS A 177 4.04 5.93 -12.26
C HIS A 177 3.11 6.71 -11.32
N ASP A 178 1.91 6.98 -11.78
CA ASP A 178 0.86 7.67 -11.03
C ASP A 178 -0.21 6.67 -10.60
N SER A 179 0.20 5.73 -9.75
CA SER A 179 -0.67 4.62 -9.30
C SER A 179 -1.92 5.12 -8.59
N VAL A 180 -1.82 6.22 -7.82
CA VAL A 180 -2.96 6.82 -7.11
C VAL A 180 -3.99 7.34 -8.11
N ASN A 181 -3.58 8.12 -9.10
CA ASN A 181 -4.51 8.64 -10.10
C ASN A 181 -5.09 7.51 -10.98
N GLN A 182 -4.36 6.43 -11.22
CA GLN A 182 -4.94 5.27 -11.90
C GLN A 182 -6.05 4.63 -11.06
N ILE A 183 -5.82 4.41 -9.76
CA ILE A 183 -6.85 3.89 -8.85
C ILE A 183 -8.08 4.82 -8.87
N LEU A 184 -7.89 6.13 -8.70
CA LEU A 184 -8.96 7.11 -8.72
C LEU A 184 -9.76 7.08 -10.03
N ARG A 185 -9.09 7.01 -11.19
CA ARG A 185 -9.76 6.92 -12.49
C ARG A 185 -10.69 5.70 -12.61
N TYR A 186 -10.30 4.58 -12.03
CA TYR A 186 -11.16 3.38 -12.01
C TYR A 186 -12.33 3.57 -11.05
N LEU A 187 -12.08 4.05 -9.83
CA LEU A 187 -13.11 4.29 -8.82
C LEU A 187 -14.15 5.33 -9.29
N ASP A 188 -13.71 6.42 -9.91
CA ASP A 188 -14.57 7.49 -10.43
C ASP A 188 -15.48 7.02 -11.58
N ARG A 189 -15.05 5.98 -12.30
CA ARG A 189 -15.88 5.30 -13.33
C ARG A 189 -16.80 4.22 -12.75
N GLY A 190 -16.84 4.07 -11.44
CA GLY A 190 -17.61 3.02 -10.76
C GLY A 190 -17.01 1.62 -10.86
N VAL A 191 -15.72 1.52 -11.28
CA VAL A 191 -15.00 0.25 -11.33
C VAL A 191 -14.33 0.00 -10.00
N ASN A 192 -14.54 -1.17 -9.43
CA ASN A 192 -13.94 -1.58 -8.17
C ASN A 192 -12.50 -2.02 -8.38
N VAL A 193 -11.61 -1.64 -7.49
CA VAL A 193 -10.20 -1.99 -7.56
C VAL A 193 -9.87 -3.02 -6.49
N VAL A 194 -9.30 -4.14 -6.89
CA VAL A 194 -8.70 -5.13 -5.98
C VAL A 194 -7.19 -5.05 -6.14
N LEU A 195 -6.49 -4.65 -5.08
CA LEU A 195 -5.04 -4.57 -5.04
C LEU A 195 -4.45 -5.84 -4.43
N GLU A 196 -3.86 -6.67 -5.26
CA GLU A 196 -3.15 -7.89 -4.86
C GLU A 196 -1.70 -7.59 -4.45
N PHE A 197 -1.28 -8.17 -3.32
CA PHE A 197 0.07 -8.00 -2.78
C PHE A 197 1.10 -8.99 -3.33
N GLY A 198 0.66 -10.10 -3.94
CA GLY A 198 1.53 -11.12 -4.50
C GLY A 198 2.47 -11.71 -3.44
N LYS A 199 3.79 -11.72 -3.71
CA LYS A 199 4.80 -12.22 -2.76
C LYS A 199 4.88 -11.43 -1.45
N TYR A 200 4.35 -10.21 -1.42
CA TYR A 200 4.33 -9.34 -0.23
C TYR A 200 3.13 -9.59 0.69
N GLY A 201 2.25 -10.53 0.38
CA GLY A 201 1.02 -10.79 1.14
C GLY A 201 1.22 -11.25 2.59
N ARG A 202 2.46 -11.58 2.99
CA ARG A 202 2.85 -11.89 4.39
C ARG A 202 3.79 -10.86 4.98
N ASP A 203 4.07 -9.79 4.25
CA ASP A 203 4.98 -8.73 4.69
C ASP A 203 4.16 -7.58 5.29
N THR A 204 4.18 -7.49 6.62
CA THR A 204 3.42 -6.49 7.36
C THR A 204 3.86 -5.07 7.02
N ASP A 205 5.17 -4.84 6.82
CA ASP A 205 5.70 -3.52 6.48
C ASP A 205 5.21 -3.06 5.11
N ALA A 206 5.25 -3.98 4.12
CA ALA A 206 4.71 -3.71 2.78
C ALA A 206 3.22 -3.38 2.85
N TYR A 207 2.44 -4.15 3.63
CA TYR A 207 1.00 -3.92 3.76
C TYR A 207 0.70 -2.57 4.40
N ILE A 208 1.31 -2.26 5.55
CA ILE A 208 1.06 -1.00 6.27
C ILE A 208 1.47 0.19 5.40
N LEU A 209 2.66 0.13 4.78
CA LEU A 209 3.15 1.19 3.90
C LEU A 209 2.18 1.47 2.75
N VAL A 210 1.83 0.43 1.99
CA VAL A 210 0.99 0.58 0.79
C VAL A 210 -0.42 0.99 1.15
N ALA A 211 -1.05 0.32 2.14
CA ALA A 211 -2.42 0.63 2.53
C ALA A 211 -2.54 2.05 3.09
N ASN A 212 -1.61 2.48 3.95
CA ASN A 212 -1.60 3.82 4.50
C ASN A 212 -1.38 4.88 3.43
N LEU A 213 -0.31 4.73 2.62
CA LEU A 213 0.04 5.69 1.59
C LEU A 213 -1.09 5.88 0.58
N LEU A 214 -1.64 4.78 0.04
CA LEU A 214 -2.71 4.86 -0.94
C LEU A 214 -4.00 5.43 -0.34
N THR A 215 -4.37 5.02 0.88
CA THR A 215 -5.58 5.53 1.54
C THR A 215 -5.47 7.03 1.81
N ARG A 216 -4.33 7.49 2.33
CA ARG A 216 -4.07 8.91 2.58
C ARG A 216 -4.15 9.72 1.29
N ARG A 217 -3.46 9.31 0.24
CA ARG A 217 -3.44 9.99 -1.05
C ARG A 217 -4.83 10.05 -1.71
N ILE A 218 -5.59 8.97 -1.62
CA ILE A 218 -6.95 8.92 -2.14
C ILE A 218 -7.84 9.87 -1.33
N TYR A 219 -7.71 9.86 0.01
CA TYR A 219 -8.46 10.77 0.87
C TYR A 219 -8.17 12.23 0.55
N ASP A 220 -6.90 12.62 0.44
CA ASP A 220 -6.47 13.98 0.12
C ASP A 220 -7.06 14.44 -1.22
N ARG A 221 -7.03 13.59 -2.23
CA ARG A 221 -7.62 13.88 -3.54
C ARG A 221 -9.14 14.09 -3.47
N TYR A 222 -9.87 13.26 -2.74
CA TYR A 222 -11.30 13.46 -2.56
C TYR A 222 -11.63 14.69 -1.71
N ALA A 223 -10.80 15.03 -0.72
CA ALA A 223 -10.93 16.27 0.04
C ALA A 223 -10.77 17.51 -0.86
N GLU A 224 -9.72 17.55 -1.71
CA GLU A 224 -9.50 18.61 -2.69
C GLU A 224 -10.69 18.78 -3.67
N TYR A 225 -11.30 17.68 -4.11
CA TYR A 225 -12.48 17.76 -4.99
C TYR A 225 -13.68 18.36 -4.28
N LYS A 226 -13.91 18.06 -3.00
CA LYS A 226 -15.02 18.64 -2.22
C LYS A 226 -14.85 20.13 -1.96
N GLU A 227 -13.61 20.61 -1.80
CA GLU A 227 -13.34 22.04 -1.58
C GLU A 227 -13.53 22.88 -2.85
N ARG A 228 -13.46 22.25 -4.04
CA ARG A 228 -13.61 22.90 -5.34
C ARG A 228 -15.03 22.84 -5.91
N ALA A 229 -15.91 22.05 -5.30
CA ALA A 229 -17.30 21.87 -5.70
C ALA A 229 -18.25 22.78 -4.91
#